data_2478d22abcf297b529428b544bf4723c
#
_entry.id   2478d22abcf297b529428b544bf4723c
#
_cell.length_a   1.000
_cell.length_b   1.000
_cell.length_c   1.000
_cell.angle_alpha   90.00
_cell.angle_beta   90.00
_cell.angle_gamma   90.00
#
_symmetry.space_group_name_H-M   'P 1'
#
loop_
_entity.id
_entity.type
_entity.pdbx_description
1 polymer ?
#
loop_
_entity_poly.entity_id
_entity_poly.type
_entity_poly.pdbx_seq_one_letter_code
_entity_poly.pdbx_strand_id
1 'polypeptide(L)'
;MFGKIVGRFYLKEDLSLEDDETPDTVTISELIETFPLWPQWINQLPHGKKQLFTMFETSDVHPDIIENMKLFDKVIVPYEYLKNILTRHGVKCEALNWYTSPLIQNKPQVIKKKEQKNKRVFLYIGTNDVRKNLVKLSETFKEVLEGTDHKLIVKTNKMDNLPESKNIKYITRRLSYGEMAGLYNMCDYVVSFSHGEGVGLPMLEAKYFGKPVISHDGGVLSTIKDDTWIILPHEEVSIDKTNVPNFLEKVFYGTWWEVETKGTLRILNNLIQE
;
A
#
# COMPACT_ATOMS: atom_id res chain seq x y z
N MET A 1 24.42 -0.37 22.36
CA MET A 1 24.79 -0.73 20.98
C MET A 1 23.49 -0.73 20.18
N PHE A 2 23.06 0.43 19.69
CA PHE A 2 21.83 0.57 18.90
C PHE A 2 22.20 0.32 17.45
N GLY A 3 21.78 -0.84 16.93
CA GLY A 3 21.91 -1.14 15.51
C GLY A 3 21.13 -0.13 14.70
N LYS A 4 21.69 0.30 13.57
CA LYS A 4 21.02 1.11 12.55
C LYS A 4 19.67 0.45 12.22
N ILE A 5 18.56 0.97 12.76
CA ILE A 5 17.23 0.65 12.26
C ILE A 5 17.04 1.52 11.03
N VAL A 6 17.63 1.07 9.93
CA VAL A 6 17.25 1.57 8.62
C VAL A 6 15.94 0.85 8.31
N GLY A 7 14.82 1.52 8.54
CA GLY A 7 13.54 1.06 8.04
C GLY A 7 13.69 0.74 6.55
N ARG A 8 12.95 -0.26 6.04
CA ARG A 8 13.01 -0.72 4.63
C ARG A 8 12.57 0.33 3.60
N PHE A 9 12.61 1.60 3.93
CA PHE A 9 12.19 2.71 3.09
C PHE A 9 13.40 3.60 2.81
N TYR A 10 13.92 3.53 1.59
CA TYR A 10 15.04 4.36 1.15
C TYR A 10 14.50 5.75 0.81
N LEU A 11 14.83 6.74 1.61
CA LEU A 11 14.84 8.13 1.19
C LEU A 11 16.04 8.32 0.23
N LYS A 12 15.86 9.12 -0.81
CA LYS A 12 16.87 9.30 -1.87
C LYS A 12 18.14 10.06 -1.42
N GLU A 13 18.16 10.57 -0.21
CA GLU A 13 19.33 11.22 0.36
C GLU A 13 20.09 10.20 1.21
N ASP A 14 21.28 9.87 0.78
CA ASP A 14 22.27 9.11 1.54
C ASP A 14 22.58 9.91 2.81
N LEU A 15 22.00 9.49 3.93
CA LEU A 15 22.45 9.93 5.24
C LEU A 15 23.72 9.14 5.58
N SER A 16 24.83 9.48 4.94
CA SER A 16 26.14 9.10 5.42
C SER A 16 26.44 9.94 6.66
N LEU A 17 26.20 9.38 7.83
CA LEU A 17 26.74 9.93 9.07
C LEU A 17 28.24 9.62 9.08
N GLU A 18 29.08 10.62 8.93
CA GLU A 18 30.50 10.53 9.33
C GLU A 18 30.54 10.39 10.85
N ASP A 19 31.45 9.56 11.35
CA ASP A 19 31.41 8.95 12.68
C ASP A 19 31.60 9.90 13.89
N ASP A 20 31.77 11.23 13.72
CA ASP A 20 32.15 12.16 14.79
C ASP A 20 31.27 13.41 14.94
N GLU A 21 30.22 13.62 14.13
CA GLU A 21 29.32 14.77 14.29
C GLU A 21 27.93 14.33 14.78
N THR A 22 27.45 14.94 15.87
CA THR A 22 26.06 14.83 16.27
C THR A 22 25.19 15.48 15.19
N PRO A 23 24.29 14.73 14.52
CA PRO A 23 23.54 15.27 13.39
C PRO A 23 22.61 16.39 13.87
N ASP A 24 22.55 17.49 13.13
CA ASP A 24 21.61 18.60 13.37
C ASP A 24 20.16 18.14 13.27
N THR A 25 19.90 17.05 12.55
CA THR A 25 18.57 16.48 12.34
C THR A 25 18.62 14.95 12.35
N VAL A 26 17.74 14.34 13.15
CA VAL A 26 17.53 12.88 13.20
C VAL A 26 16.14 12.58 12.63
N THR A 27 16.07 11.73 11.60
CA THR A 27 14.80 11.26 11.06
C THR A 27 14.57 9.80 11.44
N ILE A 28 13.44 9.52 12.12
CA ILE A 28 12.96 8.18 12.39
C ILE A 28 12.00 7.78 11.26
N SER A 29 12.22 6.64 10.64
CA SER A 29 11.30 6.08 9.63
C SER A 29 10.61 4.86 10.21
N GLU A 30 9.33 5.01 10.56
CA GLU A 30 8.58 3.98 11.28
C GLU A 30 7.13 3.87 10.83
N LEU A 31 6.59 2.67 10.95
CA LEU A 31 5.18 2.41 10.71
C LEU A 31 4.34 2.99 11.85
N ILE A 32 3.11 3.40 11.52
CA ILE A 32 2.21 4.05 12.47
C ILE A 32 1.86 3.15 13.67
N GLU A 33 1.82 1.84 13.50
CA GLU A 33 1.57 0.88 14.57
C GLU A 33 2.61 0.89 15.69
N THR A 34 3.80 1.45 15.45
CA THR A 34 4.86 1.57 16.45
C THR A 34 4.70 2.80 17.36
N PHE A 35 3.65 3.61 17.15
CA PHE A 35 3.43 4.88 17.86
C PHE A 35 3.55 4.82 19.39
N PRO A 36 3.20 3.72 20.10
CA PRO A 36 3.33 3.67 21.54
C PRO A 36 4.79 3.74 22.03
N LEU A 37 5.75 3.43 21.16
CA LEU A 37 7.19 3.43 21.47
C LEU A 37 7.87 4.78 21.17
N TRP A 38 7.24 5.66 20.38
CA TRP A 38 7.83 6.92 19.94
C TRP A 38 8.28 7.84 21.08
N PRO A 39 7.52 8.03 22.19
CA PRO A 39 7.96 8.85 23.30
C PRO A 39 9.26 8.35 23.94
N GLN A 40 9.44 7.01 24.04
CA GLN A 40 10.66 6.42 24.56
C GLN A 40 11.85 6.62 23.62
N TRP A 41 11.64 6.47 22.32
CA TRP A 41 12.70 6.64 21.32
C TRP A 41 13.16 8.09 21.25
N ILE A 42 12.25 9.06 21.24
CA ILE A 42 12.58 10.49 21.22
C ILE A 42 13.49 10.87 22.40
N ASN A 43 13.23 10.32 23.60
CA ASN A 43 14.03 10.61 24.78
C ASN A 43 15.46 10.03 24.71
N GLN A 44 15.70 9.05 23.85
CA GLN A 44 17.00 8.39 23.65
C GLN A 44 17.79 8.99 22.49
N LEU A 45 17.19 9.85 21.68
CA LEU A 45 17.86 10.48 20.54
C LEU A 45 18.81 11.58 21.00
N PRO A 46 19.94 11.79 20.28
CA PRO A 46 20.87 12.88 20.55
C PRO A 46 20.16 14.24 20.45
N HIS A 47 20.83 15.28 20.94
CA HIS A 47 20.36 16.66 20.75
C HIS A 47 20.28 16.96 19.24
N GLY A 48 19.27 17.77 18.84
CA GLY A 48 19.02 18.14 17.46
C GLY A 48 17.53 18.06 17.11
N LYS A 49 17.19 18.44 15.88
CA LYS A 49 15.82 18.36 15.36
C LYS A 49 15.42 16.91 15.15
N LYS A 50 14.23 16.55 15.62
CA LYS A 50 13.66 15.20 15.53
C LYS A 50 12.55 15.18 14.49
N GLN A 51 12.69 14.36 13.48
CA GLN A 51 11.68 14.19 12.42
C GLN A 51 11.16 12.76 12.42
N LEU A 52 9.89 12.60 12.09
CA LEU A 52 9.25 11.30 11.89
C LEU A 52 8.84 11.17 10.42
N PHE A 53 9.29 10.12 9.75
CA PHE A 53 8.69 9.68 8.49
C PHE A 53 7.72 8.54 8.79
N THR A 54 6.45 8.72 8.42
CA THR A 54 5.41 7.70 8.63
C THR A 54 4.30 7.81 7.58
N MET A 55 3.36 6.86 7.62
CA MET A 55 2.19 6.81 6.77
C MET A 55 1.03 6.12 7.48
N PHE A 56 -0.18 6.34 6.99
CA PHE A 56 -1.40 5.67 7.44
C PHE A 56 -2.35 5.44 6.27
N GLU A 57 -3.34 4.60 6.46
CA GLU A 57 -4.17 4.05 5.37
C GLU A 57 -5.66 4.40 5.51
N THR A 58 -6.03 5.24 6.46
CA THR A 58 -7.42 5.60 6.81
C THR A 58 -7.69 7.08 6.55
N SER A 59 -8.96 7.49 6.65
CA SER A 59 -9.36 8.90 6.41
C SER A 59 -8.96 9.85 7.53
N ASP A 60 -8.57 9.32 8.69
CA ASP A 60 -8.18 10.11 9.85
C ASP A 60 -7.19 9.34 10.74
N VAL A 61 -6.64 10.01 11.76
CA VAL A 61 -5.64 9.47 12.69
C VAL A 61 -6.13 9.60 14.13
N HIS A 62 -5.97 8.53 14.92
CA HIS A 62 -6.40 8.51 16.32
C HIS A 62 -5.72 9.62 17.14
N PRO A 63 -6.45 10.29 18.06
CA PRO A 63 -5.89 11.39 18.88
C PRO A 63 -4.59 11.03 19.62
N ASP A 64 -4.47 9.82 20.17
CA ASP A 64 -3.23 9.40 20.85
C ASP A 64 -2.02 9.34 19.92
N ILE A 65 -2.24 8.98 18.66
CA ILE A 65 -1.19 8.97 17.64
C ILE A 65 -0.81 10.40 17.27
N ILE A 66 -1.79 11.28 17.13
CA ILE A 66 -1.59 12.70 16.88
C ILE A 66 -0.76 13.35 17.99
N GLU A 67 -1.08 13.07 19.27
CA GLU A 67 -0.30 13.61 20.39
C GLU A 67 1.16 13.12 20.35
N ASN A 68 1.39 11.86 20.01
CA ASN A 68 2.75 11.33 19.85
C ASN A 68 3.48 11.94 18.64
N MET A 69 2.77 12.23 17.53
CA MET A 69 3.35 12.93 16.37
C MET A 69 3.80 14.35 16.71
N LYS A 70 3.09 15.05 17.61
CA LYS A 70 3.44 16.41 18.06
C LYS A 70 4.74 16.49 18.89
N LEU A 71 5.25 15.35 19.35
CA LEU A 71 6.54 15.29 20.01
C LEU A 71 7.73 15.49 19.05
N PHE A 72 7.50 15.37 17.77
CA PHE A 72 8.50 15.60 16.73
C PHE A 72 8.48 17.05 16.24
N ASP A 73 9.64 17.57 15.87
CA ASP A 73 9.76 18.92 15.29
C ASP A 73 9.05 19.01 13.93
N LYS A 74 8.99 17.88 13.23
CA LYS A 74 8.30 17.74 11.93
C LYS A 74 7.94 16.28 11.67
N VAL A 75 6.75 16.05 11.11
CA VAL A 75 6.32 14.78 10.52
C VAL A 75 6.45 14.86 9.01
N ILE A 76 6.94 13.80 8.38
CA ILE A 76 7.10 13.68 6.92
C ILE A 76 6.20 12.52 6.47
N VAL A 77 5.41 12.74 5.44
CA VAL A 77 4.51 11.73 4.87
C VAL A 77 4.70 11.62 3.35
N PRO A 78 4.31 10.50 2.73
CA PRO A 78 4.47 10.30 1.29
C PRO A 78 3.75 11.35 0.41
N TYR A 79 2.52 11.77 0.79
CA TYR A 79 1.64 12.53 -0.10
C TYR A 79 0.91 13.67 0.60
N GLU A 80 0.53 14.69 -0.18
CA GLU A 80 -0.27 15.84 0.29
C GLU A 80 -1.61 15.42 0.92
N TYR A 81 -2.24 14.33 0.44
CA TYR A 81 -3.45 13.80 1.04
C TYR A 81 -3.26 13.53 2.54
N LEU A 82 -2.20 12.80 2.92
CA LEU A 82 -1.89 12.48 4.31
C LEU A 82 -1.48 13.72 5.11
N LYS A 83 -0.69 14.62 4.51
CA LYS A 83 -0.31 15.89 5.12
C LYS A 83 -1.54 16.73 5.48
N ASN A 84 -2.50 16.84 4.58
CA ASN A 84 -3.70 17.63 4.80
C ASN A 84 -4.52 17.12 5.99
N ILE A 85 -4.56 15.78 6.20
CA ILE A 85 -5.18 15.19 7.39
C ILE A 85 -4.42 15.61 8.64
N LEU A 86 -3.11 15.42 8.70
CA LEU A 86 -2.30 15.74 9.88
C LEU A 86 -2.30 17.23 10.22
N THR A 87 -2.29 18.10 9.20
CA THR A 87 -2.30 19.54 9.39
C THR A 87 -3.60 20.02 10.06
N ARG A 88 -4.75 19.40 9.77
CA ARG A 88 -6.03 19.68 10.44
C ARG A 88 -5.98 19.41 11.95
N HIS A 89 -5.13 18.48 12.39
CA HIS A 89 -4.88 18.17 13.80
C HIS A 89 -3.74 18.99 14.43
N GLY A 90 -3.22 19.98 13.72
CA GLY A 90 -2.14 20.85 14.21
C GLY A 90 -0.76 20.20 14.23
N VAL A 91 -0.57 19.09 13.52
CA VAL A 91 0.75 18.46 13.35
C VAL A 91 1.55 19.23 12.31
N LYS A 92 2.80 19.59 12.62
CA LYS A 92 3.72 20.20 11.67
C LYS A 92 4.20 19.13 10.68
N CYS A 93 3.66 19.15 9.46
CA CYS A 93 3.81 18.08 8.50
C CYS A 93 4.28 18.58 7.13
N GLU A 94 5.09 17.77 6.46
CA GLU A 94 5.55 17.97 5.08
C GLU A 94 5.27 16.73 4.25
N ALA A 95 4.88 16.89 2.98
CA ALA A 95 4.71 15.81 2.03
C ALA A 95 5.88 15.74 1.07
N LEU A 96 6.41 14.51 0.83
CA LEU A 96 7.47 14.30 -0.16
C LEU A 96 6.95 14.39 -1.60
N ASN A 97 5.68 13.99 -1.82
CA ASN A 97 5.02 13.91 -3.12
C ASN A 97 5.72 13.02 -4.16
N TRP A 98 6.65 12.22 -3.74
CA TRP A 98 7.30 11.19 -4.56
C TRP A 98 7.57 9.96 -3.70
N TYR A 99 7.49 8.81 -4.32
CA TYR A 99 7.85 7.54 -3.70
C TYR A 99 8.24 6.51 -4.77
N THR A 100 9.15 5.62 -4.42
CA THR A 100 9.55 4.51 -5.31
C THR A 100 9.69 3.23 -4.50
N SER A 101 9.33 2.09 -5.10
CA SER A 101 9.49 0.80 -4.44
C SER A 101 10.91 0.28 -4.56
N PRO A 102 11.34 -0.61 -3.65
CA PRO A 102 12.61 -1.31 -3.80
C PRO A 102 12.71 -2.12 -5.10
N LEU A 103 11.58 -2.61 -5.62
CA LEU A 103 11.53 -3.29 -6.93
C LEU A 103 11.94 -2.32 -8.06
N ILE A 104 11.36 -1.12 -8.09
CA ILE A 104 11.65 -0.11 -9.11
C ILE A 104 13.10 0.37 -9.02
N GLN A 105 13.62 0.56 -7.80
CA GLN A 105 15.01 0.97 -7.57
C GLN A 105 16.02 -0.02 -8.16
N ASN A 106 15.70 -1.31 -8.23
CA ASN A 106 16.52 -2.32 -8.90
C ASN A 106 16.44 -2.27 -10.43
N LYS A 107 15.71 -1.31 -11.01
CA LYS A 107 15.58 -1.09 -12.47
C LYS A 107 15.27 -2.37 -13.25
N PRO A 108 14.23 -3.14 -12.89
CA PRO A 108 13.93 -4.39 -13.56
C PRO A 108 13.53 -4.14 -15.01
N GLN A 109 13.84 -5.12 -15.87
CA GLN A 109 13.49 -5.04 -17.28
C GLN A 109 11.96 -5.08 -17.47
N VAL A 110 11.43 -4.11 -18.20
CA VAL A 110 10.02 -4.09 -18.66
C VAL A 110 9.93 -4.81 -20.00
N ILE A 111 9.12 -5.86 -20.05
CA ILE A 111 8.88 -6.67 -21.26
C ILE A 111 7.45 -6.42 -21.73
N LYS A 112 7.30 -5.95 -22.97
CA LYS A 112 5.97 -5.82 -23.58
C LYS A 112 5.41 -7.22 -23.87
N LYS A 113 4.33 -7.57 -23.19
CA LYS A 113 3.59 -8.80 -23.43
C LYS A 113 2.80 -8.66 -24.75
N LYS A 114 2.76 -9.72 -25.56
CA LYS A 114 1.81 -9.78 -26.68
C LYS A 114 0.40 -9.97 -26.13
N GLU A 115 -0.53 -9.15 -26.57
CA GLU A 115 -1.93 -9.28 -26.18
C GLU A 115 -2.49 -10.64 -26.60
N GLN A 116 -3.19 -11.28 -25.67
CA GLN A 116 -3.96 -12.50 -25.90
C GLN A 116 -5.39 -12.22 -25.46
N LYS A 117 -6.25 -11.84 -26.39
CA LYS A 117 -7.64 -11.43 -26.08
C LYS A 117 -8.42 -12.47 -25.26
N ASN A 118 -8.21 -13.75 -25.53
CA ASN A 118 -8.95 -14.83 -24.89
C ASN A 118 -8.31 -15.35 -23.57
N LYS A 119 -7.21 -14.74 -23.10
CA LYS A 119 -6.49 -15.20 -21.89
C LYS A 119 -5.87 -14.04 -21.12
N ARG A 120 -6.72 -13.28 -20.43
CA ARG A 120 -6.26 -12.21 -19.55
C ARG A 120 -5.66 -12.78 -18.27
N VAL A 121 -4.63 -12.12 -17.75
CA VAL A 121 -3.99 -12.43 -16.47
C VAL A 121 -4.08 -11.21 -15.57
N PHE A 122 -4.81 -11.35 -14.48
CA PHE A 122 -4.91 -10.36 -13.43
C PHE A 122 -3.87 -10.66 -12.34
N LEU A 123 -3.31 -9.64 -11.73
CA LEU A 123 -2.31 -9.77 -10.68
C LEU A 123 -2.71 -8.98 -9.44
N TYR A 124 -2.77 -9.66 -8.31
CA TYR A 124 -2.86 -9.04 -6.99
C TYR A 124 -1.55 -9.24 -6.23
N ILE A 125 -1.07 -8.19 -5.54
CA ILE A 125 0.09 -8.24 -4.65
C ILE A 125 -0.26 -7.52 -3.35
N GLY A 126 -0.21 -8.26 -2.24
CA GLY A 126 -0.50 -7.72 -0.91
C GLY A 126 -0.59 -8.81 0.14
N THR A 127 -0.65 -8.41 1.40
CA THR A 127 -0.91 -9.28 2.53
C THR A 127 -2.37 -9.73 2.55
N ASN A 128 -2.66 -10.86 3.21
CA ASN A 128 -4.02 -11.28 3.50
C ASN A 128 -4.40 -10.78 4.91
N ASP A 129 -4.87 -9.56 4.97
CA ASP A 129 -5.39 -8.90 6.17
C ASP A 129 -6.68 -8.14 5.85
N VAL A 130 -7.39 -7.70 6.89
CA VAL A 130 -8.70 -7.06 6.75
C VAL A 130 -8.66 -5.81 5.86
N ARG A 131 -7.61 -4.99 5.96
CA ARG A 131 -7.46 -3.77 5.16
C ARG A 131 -7.28 -4.07 3.67
N LYS A 132 -6.56 -5.14 3.33
CA LYS A 132 -6.29 -5.51 1.93
C LYS A 132 -7.46 -6.16 1.22
N ASN A 133 -8.50 -6.56 1.95
CA ASN A 133 -9.77 -7.08 1.42
C ASN A 133 -9.60 -8.21 0.38
N LEU A 134 -8.56 -9.05 0.59
CA LEU A 134 -8.19 -10.08 -0.39
C LEU A 134 -9.25 -11.18 -0.51
N VAL A 135 -9.97 -11.48 0.56
CA VAL A 135 -11.04 -12.50 0.54
C VAL A 135 -12.13 -12.08 -0.44
N LYS A 136 -12.67 -10.86 -0.31
CA LYS A 136 -13.69 -10.32 -1.21
C LYS A 136 -13.19 -10.26 -2.66
N LEU A 137 -11.95 -9.81 -2.88
CA LEU A 137 -11.34 -9.80 -4.21
C LEU A 137 -11.29 -11.20 -4.81
N SER A 138 -10.83 -12.19 -4.05
CA SER A 138 -10.68 -13.57 -4.53
C SER A 138 -12.03 -14.23 -4.83
N GLU A 139 -13.06 -13.98 -4.01
CA GLU A 139 -14.42 -14.48 -4.25
C GLU A 139 -15.03 -13.83 -5.49
N THR A 140 -14.90 -12.51 -5.66
CA THR A 140 -15.35 -11.79 -6.86
C THR A 140 -14.69 -12.35 -8.13
N PHE A 141 -13.38 -12.57 -8.10
CA PHE A 141 -12.66 -13.14 -9.24
C PHE A 141 -12.96 -14.61 -9.47
N LYS A 142 -13.26 -15.39 -8.43
CA LYS A 142 -13.74 -16.78 -8.58
C LYS A 142 -15.03 -16.81 -9.39
N GLU A 143 -15.99 -15.94 -9.08
CA GLU A 143 -17.26 -15.82 -9.80
C GLU A 143 -17.04 -15.37 -11.27
N VAL A 144 -16.30 -14.28 -11.47
CA VAL A 144 -16.07 -13.69 -12.81
C VAL A 144 -15.31 -14.63 -13.73
N LEU A 145 -14.34 -15.37 -13.24
CA LEU A 145 -13.45 -16.21 -14.05
C LEU A 145 -13.96 -17.64 -14.24
N GLU A 146 -15.08 -18.01 -13.62
CA GLU A 146 -15.64 -19.36 -13.76
C GLU A 146 -15.98 -19.68 -15.23
N GLY A 147 -15.57 -20.85 -15.69
CA GLY A 147 -15.80 -21.28 -17.07
C GLY A 147 -14.93 -20.61 -18.15
N THR A 148 -14.03 -19.70 -17.78
CA THR A 148 -13.12 -19.00 -18.70
C THR A 148 -11.69 -19.54 -18.66
N ASP A 149 -10.83 -19.07 -19.58
CA ASP A 149 -9.38 -19.34 -19.58
C ASP A 149 -8.57 -18.24 -18.90
N HIS A 150 -9.23 -17.15 -18.45
CA HIS A 150 -8.60 -16.06 -17.71
C HIS A 150 -8.07 -16.52 -16.34
N LYS A 151 -7.07 -15.82 -15.81
CA LYS A 151 -6.42 -16.20 -14.55
C LYS A 151 -6.23 -14.99 -13.63
N LEU A 152 -6.38 -15.24 -12.33
CA LEU A 152 -5.91 -14.35 -11.28
C LEU A 152 -4.67 -14.97 -10.63
N ILE A 153 -3.58 -14.22 -10.56
CA ILE A 153 -2.40 -14.56 -9.77
C ILE A 153 -2.41 -13.70 -8.51
N VAL A 154 -2.36 -14.35 -7.35
CA VAL A 154 -2.38 -13.71 -6.04
C VAL A 154 -1.04 -13.94 -5.37
N LYS A 155 -0.23 -12.89 -5.23
CA LYS A 155 0.97 -12.90 -4.41
C LYS A 155 0.63 -12.37 -3.02
N THR A 156 0.64 -13.25 -2.02
CA THR A 156 0.27 -12.92 -0.64
C THR A 156 1.20 -13.58 0.38
N ASN A 157 0.95 -13.40 1.67
CA ASN A 157 1.73 -13.99 2.76
C ASN A 157 1.10 -15.27 3.33
N LYS A 158 -0.22 -15.44 3.22
CA LYS A 158 -0.98 -16.58 3.75
C LYS A 158 -2.27 -16.81 2.98
N MET A 159 -2.89 -17.98 3.15
CA MET A 159 -4.08 -18.41 2.39
C MET A 159 -5.36 -18.51 3.24
N ASP A 160 -5.37 -17.99 4.46
CA ASP A 160 -6.50 -18.10 5.36
C ASP A 160 -7.78 -17.55 4.72
N ASN A 161 -8.86 -18.32 4.74
CA ASN A 161 -10.18 -17.97 4.22
C ASN A 161 -10.24 -17.61 2.72
N LEU A 162 -9.23 -17.96 1.93
CA LEU A 162 -9.23 -17.71 0.50
C LEU A 162 -9.94 -18.86 -0.26
N PRO A 163 -10.76 -18.54 -1.29
CA PRO A 163 -11.49 -19.56 -2.04
C PRO A 163 -10.57 -20.38 -2.95
N GLU A 164 -10.85 -21.65 -3.07
CA GLU A 164 -10.23 -22.49 -4.10
C GLU A 164 -10.89 -22.27 -5.47
N SER A 165 -10.07 -22.15 -6.52
CA SER A 165 -10.51 -22.05 -7.91
C SER A 165 -9.40 -22.48 -8.87
N LYS A 166 -9.75 -23.18 -9.95
CA LYS A 166 -8.81 -23.51 -11.04
C LYS A 166 -8.28 -22.27 -11.77
N ASN A 167 -8.97 -21.14 -11.63
CA ASN A 167 -8.63 -19.87 -12.28
C ASN A 167 -7.78 -18.96 -11.38
N ILE A 168 -7.60 -19.29 -10.08
CA ILE A 168 -6.82 -18.49 -9.14
C ILE A 168 -5.57 -19.26 -8.72
N LYS A 169 -4.41 -18.63 -8.88
CA LYS A 169 -3.12 -19.17 -8.44
C LYS A 169 -2.57 -18.35 -7.28
N TYR A 170 -2.44 -18.96 -6.11
CA TYR A 170 -1.83 -18.32 -4.94
C TYR A 170 -0.34 -18.60 -4.87
N ILE A 171 0.45 -17.59 -4.49
CA ILE A 171 1.90 -17.64 -4.28
C ILE A 171 2.19 -17.05 -2.91
N THR A 172 2.50 -17.89 -1.92
CA THR A 172 2.77 -17.46 -0.54
C THR A 172 4.27 -17.37 -0.22
N ARG A 173 5.10 -18.09 -0.97
CA ARG A 173 6.55 -18.02 -0.77
C ARG A 173 7.12 -16.64 -1.07
N ARG A 174 8.22 -16.28 -0.43
CA ARG A 174 8.98 -15.07 -0.77
C ARG A 174 9.50 -15.16 -2.21
N LEU A 175 9.43 -14.07 -2.93
CA LEU A 175 9.94 -13.93 -4.29
C LEU A 175 11.14 -13.00 -4.32
N SER A 176 12.09 -13.26 -5.21
CA SER A 176 13.14 -12.31 -5.57
C SER A 176 12.58 -11.14 -6.38
N TYR A 177 13.33 -10.07 -6.51
CA TYR A 177 12.93 -8.93 -7.36
C TYR A 177 12.73 -9.34 -8.82
N GLY A 178 13.55 -10.26 -9.34
CA GLY A 178 13.38 -10.78 -10.70
C GLY A 178 12.07 -11.55 -10.89
N GLU A 179 11.69 -12.38 -9.91
CA GLU A 179 10.41 -13.11 -9.93
C GLU A 179 9.22 -12.16 -9.79
N MET A 180 9.32 -11.12 -8.94
CA MET A 180 8.29 -10.08 -8.83
C MET A 180 8.13 -9.32 -10.14
N ALA A 181 9.23 -8.90 -10.77
CA ALA A 181 9.21 -8.28 -12.09
C ALA A 181 8.58 -9.20 -13.16
N GLY A 182 8.85 -10.50 -13.08
CA GLY A 182 8.23 -11.52 -13.92
C GLY A 182 6.71 -11.54 -13.79
N LEU A 183 6.15 -11.42 -12.58
CA LEU A 183 4.70 -11.33 -12.37
C LEU A 183 4.10 -10.09 -13.04
N TYR A 184 4.70 -8.92 -12.86
CA TYR A 184 4.25 -7.69 -13.54
C TYR A 184 4.36 -7.80 -15.07
N ASN A 185 5.44 -8.35 -15.59
CA ASN A 185 5.62 -8.50 -17.04
C ASN A 185 4.58 -9.43 -17.65
N MET A 186 4.16 -10.49 -16.93
CA MET A 186 3.21 -11.47 -17.47
C MET A 186 1.74 -11.09 -17.29
N CYS A 187 1.38 -10.20 -16.38
CA CYS A 187 -0.01 -9.78 -16.19
C CYS A 187 -0.47 -8.80 -17.26
N ASP A 188 -1.79 -8.67 -17.41
CA ASP A 188 -2.45 -7.66 -18.23
C ASP A 188 -2.97 -6.51 -17.38
N TYR A 189 -3.43 -6.81 -16.15
CA TYR A 189 -3.95 -5.85 -15.18
C TYR A 189 -3.40 -6.13 -13.79
N VAL A 190 -3.18 -5.07 -13.02
CA VAL A 190 -2.97 -5.18 -11.56
C VAL A 190 -4.28 -4.81 -10.87
N VAL A 191 -4.71 -5.61 -9.88
CA VAL A 191 -5.99 -5.43 -9.20
C VAL A 191 -5.83 -5.20 -7.71
N SER A 192 -6.66 -4.34 -7.12
CA SER A 192 -6.70 -4.13 -5.67
C SER A 192 -8.09 -3.73 -5.19
N PHE A 193 -8.53 -4.36 -4.10
CA PHE A 193 -9.73 -3.98 -3.34
C PHE A 193 -9.35 -3.46 -1.95
N SER A 194 -8.11 -3.04 -1.77
CA SER A 194 -7.61 -2.52 -0.50
C SER A 194 -8.48 -1.37 -0.01
N HIS A 195 -8.93 -1.42 1.24
CA HIS A 195 -9.72 -0.35 1.86
C HIS A 195 -8.95 0.99 1.99
N GLY A 196 -7.63 0.94 1.95
CA GLY A 196 -6.77 2.13 2.01
C GLY A 196 -5.29 1.79 1.85
N GLU A 197 -4.53 2.76 1.41
CA GLU A 197 -3.08 2.65 1.18
C GLU A 197 -2.35 3.86 1.76
N GLY A 198 -1.19 3.62 2.34
CA GLY A 198 -0.28 4.68 2.77
C GLY A 198 0.62 5.19 1.64
N VAL A 199 1.04 4.28 0.74
CA VAL A 199 1.88 4.57 -0.43
C VAL A 199 1.31 4.00 -1.72
N GLY A 200 0.71 2.81 -1.68
CA GLY A 200 0.23 2.13 -2.87
C GLY A 200 1.36 1.51 -3.73
N LEU A 201 2.36 0.87 -3.10
CA LEU A 201 3.50 0.31 -3.82
C LEU A 201 3.14 -0.58 -5.02
N PRO A 202 2.18 -1.53 -4.94
CA PRO A 202 1.83 -2.34 -6.07
C PRO A 202 1.30 -1.56 -7.28
N MET A 203 0.63 -0.43 -7.05
CA MET A 203 0.11 0.45 -8.09
C MET A 203 1.23 1.27 -8.74
N LEU A 204 2.18 1.77 -7.94
CA LEU A 204 3.37 2.45 -8.47
C LEU A 204 4.24 1.49 -9.30
N GLU A 205 4.37 0.25 -8.86
CA GLU A 205 5.05 -0.82 -9.60
C GLU A 205 4.29 -1.15 -10.90
N ALA A 206 2.96 -1.27 -10.85
CA ALA A 206 2.13 -1.45 -12.05
C ALA A 206 2.39 -0.36 -13.08
N LYS A 207 2.39 0.90 -12.67
CA LYS A 207 2.69 2.05 -13.53
C LYS A 207 4.09 1.94 -14.15
N TYR A 208 5.11 1.57 -13.38
CA TYR A 208 6.47 1.36 -13.88
C TYR A 208 6.52 0.29 -14.99
N PHE A 209 5.74 -0.80 -14.83
CA PHE A 209 5.64 -1.87 -15.83
C PHE A 209 4.63 -1.58 -16.94
N GLY A 210 4.01 -0.39 -16.97
CA GLY A 210 3.01 -0.01 -17.96
C GLY A 210 1.74 -0.87 -17.90
N LYS A 211 1.32 -1.29 -16.68
CA LYS A 211 0.15 -2.13 -16.46
C LYS A 211 -1.01 -1.29 -15.94
N PRO A 212 -2.19 -1.35 -16.59
CA PRO A 212 -3.40 -0.74 -16.06
C PRO A 212 -3.75 -1.29 -14.68
N VAL A 213 -4.28 -0.43 -13.81
CA VAL A 213 -4.72 -0.79 -12.46
C VAL A 213 -6.24 -0.82 -12.42
N ILE A 214 -6.81 -1.85 -11.80
CA ILE A 214 -8.24 -1.98 -11.49
C ILE A 214 -8.39 -1.80 -9.98
N SER A 215 -8.91 -0.66 -9.54
CA SER A 215 -9.07 -0.32 -8.12
C SER A 215 -10.04 0.84 -7.95
N HIS A 216 -10.43 1.14 -6.71
CA HIS A 216 -11.03 2.43 -6.38
C HIS A 216 -9.97 3.54 -6.38
N ASP A 217 -10.41 4.79 -6.30
CA ASP A 217 -9.55 5.98 -6.23
C ASP A 217 -9.72 6.80 -4.94
N GLY A 218 -10.17 6.17 -3.87
CA GLY A 218 -10.29 6.81 -2.56
C GLY A 218 -8.94 7.00 -1.86
N GLY A 219 -8.84 8.00 -1.01
CA GLY A 219 -7.66 8.26 -0.18
C GLY A 219 -6.40 8.54 -0.98
N VAL A 220 -5.28 7.94 -0.56
CA VAL A 220 -3.97 8.06 -1.24
C VAL A 220 -4.04 7.62 -2.70
N LEU A 221 -4.92 6.68 -3.06
CA LEU A 221 -5.04 6.21 -4.43
C LEU A 221 -5.46 7.32 -5.39
N SER A 222 -6.23 8.31 -4.93
CA SER A 222 -6.59 9.50 -5.73
C SER A 222 -5.37 10.32 -6.17
N THR A 223 -4.30 10.26 -5.40
CA THR A 223 -3.06 11.00 -5.67
C THR A 223 -2.16 10.31 -6.68
N ILE A 224 -2.19 8.96 -6.74
CA ILE A 224 -1.28 8.16 -7.57
C ILE A 224 -1.91 7.61 -8.83
N LYS A 225 -3.24 7.66 -8.97
CA LYS A 225 -3.96 7.19 -10.15
C LYS A 225 -3.53 7.96 -11.40
N ASP A 226 -3.67 7.33 -12.54
CA ASP A 226 -3.52 7.94 -13.87
C ASP A 226 -4.62 7.48 -14.83
N ASP A 227 -4.57 7.93 -16.07
CA ASP A 227 -5.61 7.68 -17.10
C ASP A 227 -5.71 6.22 -17.54
N THR A 228 -4.78 5.36 -17.13
CA THR A 228 -4.82 3.92 -17.43
C THR A 228 -5.63 3.12 -16.40
N TRP A 229 -6.07 3.76 -15.30
CA TRP A 229 -6.83 3.08 -14.27
C TRP A 229 -8.28 2.83 -14.67
N ILE A 230 -8.76 1.65 -14.29
CA ILE A 230 -10.16 1.29 -14.33
C ILE A 230 -10.71 1.46 -12.92
N ILE A 231 -11.49 2.53 -12.71
CA ILE A 231 -11.99 2.89 -11.40
C ILE A 231 -13.22 2.07 -11.08
N LEU A 232 -13.15 1.33 -9.96
CA LEU A 232 -14.25 0.57 -9.42
C LEU A 232 -15.19 1.48 -8.61
N PRO A 233 -16.51 1.26 -8.69
CA PRO A 233 -17.46 1.94 -7.81
C PRO A 233 -17.15 1.58 -6.36
N HIS A 234 -17.17 2.58 -5.48
CA HIS A 234 -16.81 2.44 -4.07
C HIS A 234 -17.53 3.50 -3.23
N GLU A 235 -17.57 3.25 -1.95
CA GLU A 235 -18.11 4.17 -0.95
C GLU A 235 -17.16 4.29 0.25
N GLU A 236 -17.24 5.39 0.96
CA GLU A 236 -16.55 5.59 2.22
C GLU A 236 -17.39 5.00 3.35
N VAL A 237 -16.83 4.07 4.12
CA VAL A 237 -17.54 3.34 5.17
C VAL A 237 -16.81 3.43 6.50
N SER A 238 -17.56 3.35 7.59
CA SER A 238 -16.99 3.21 8.94
C SER A 238 -16.25 1.89 9.08
N ILE A 239 -15.10 1.93 9.75
CA ILE A 239 -14.28 0.76 9.97
C ILE A 239 -14.97 -0.18 10.96
N ASP A 240 -15.30 -1.39 10.52
CA ASP A 240 -15.79 -2.46 11.40
C ASP A 240 -14.63 -3.00 12.24
N LYS A 241 -14.58 -2.58 13.50
CA LYS A 241 -13.53 -2.96 14.45
C LYS A 241 -13.62 -4.40 14.94
N THR A 242 -14.71 -5.11 14.69
CA THR A 242 -14.88 -6.51 15.15
C THR A 242 -13.86 -7.45 14.49
N ASN A 243 -13.40 -7.11 13.28
CA ASN A 243 -12.42 -7.85 12.51
C ASN A 243 -11.00 -7.25 12.55
N VAL A 244 -10.82 -6.15 13.29
CA VAL A 244 -9.52 -5.49 13.46
C VAL A 244 -8.83 -6.06 14.70
N PRO A 245 -7.58 -6.54 14.62
CA PRO A 245 -6.84 -6.94 15.81
C PRO A 245 -6.71 -5.79 16.82
N ASN A 246 -6.87 -6.07 18.11
CA ASN A 246 -6.89 -5.05 19.18
C ASN A 246 -5.71 -4.08 19.14
N PHE A 247 -4.51 -4.57 18.78
CA PHE A 247 -3.32 -3.72 18.68
C PHE A 247 -3.37 -2.74 17.50
N LEU A 248 -4.27 -2.93 16.53
CA LEU A 248 -4.49 -2.05 15.39
C LEU A 248 -5.73 -1.16 15.52
N GLU A 249 -6.52 -1.26 16.59
CA GLU A 249 -7.76 -0.47 16.74
C GLU A 249 -7.55 1.04 16.69
N LYS A 250 -6.40 1.53 17.18
CA LYS A 250 -6.04 2.94 17.09
C LYS A 250 -5.39 3.29 15.77
N VAL A 251 -4.75 2.34 15.11
CA VAL A 251 -4.11 2.52 13.80
C VAL A 251 -5.16 2.69 12.71
N PHE A 252 -6.19 1.85 12.73
CA PHE A 252 -7.32 1.98 11.82
C PHE A 252 -8.40 2.86 12.44
N TYR A 253 -8.33 4.16 12.19
CA TYR A 253 -9.20 5.18 12.75
C TYR A 253 -9.87 6.02 11.65
N GLY A 254 -11.11 6.47 11.89
CA GLY A 254 -11.91 7.17 10.89
C GLY A 254 -12.69 6.21 10.00
N THR A 255 -12.56 6.37 8.72
CA THR A 255 -13.22 5.58 7.68
C THR A 255 -12.20 5.01 6.69
N TRP A 256 -12.67 4.12 5.83
CA TRP A 256 -11.93 3.60 4.69
C TRP A 256 -12.85 3.39 3.48
N TRP A 257 -12.35 2.91 2.37
CA TRP A 257 -13.10 2.80 1.11
C TRP A 257 -13.46 1.35 0.83
N GLU A 258 -14.74 1.08 0.63
CA GLU A 258 -15.27 -0.24 0.30
C GLU A 258 -15.68 -0.30 -1.17
N VAL A 259 -15.17 -1.28 -1.90
CA VAL A 259 -15.51 -1.51 -3.31
C VAL A 259 -16.91 -2.11 -3.42
N GLU A 260 -17.78 -1.52 -4.24
CA GLU A 260 -19.16 -1.98 -4.47
C GLU A 260 -19.18 -3.23 -5.35
N THR A 261 -19.84 -4.29 -4.89
CA THR A 261 -19.77 -5.61 -5.54
C THR A 261 -20.44 -5.66 -6.90
N LYS A 262 -21.69 -5.15 -7.02
CA LYS A 262 -22.49 -5.29 -8.27
C LYS A 262 -21.88 -4.54 -9.45
N GLY A 263 -21.48 -3.29 -9.22
CA GLY A 263 -20.83 -2.48 -10.26
C GLY A 263 -19.47 -3.05 -10.64
N THR A 264 -18.72 -3.56 -9.67
CA THR A 264 -17.44 -4.23 -9.90
C THR A 264 -17.60 -5.48 -10.77
N LEU A 265 -18.54 -6.36 -10.46
CA LEU A 265 -18.83 -7.53 -11.27
C LEU A 265 -19.17 -7.18 -12.70
N ARG A 266 -19.98 -6.12 -12.94
CA ARG A 266 -20.32 -5.64 -14.29
C ARG A 266 -19.08 -5.18 -15.05
N ILE A 267 -18.19 -4.39 -14.41
CA ILE A 267 -16.95 -3.90 -15.04
C ILE A 267 -16.03 -5.06 -15.40
N LEU A 268 -15.80 -6.00 -14.46
CA LEU A 268 -14.91 -7.13 -14.69
C LEU A 268 -15.46 -8.08 -15.77
N ASN A 269 -16.77 -8.34 -15.80
CA ASN A 269 -17.40 -9.15 -16.85
C ASN A 269 -17.25 -8.51 -18.23
N ASN A 270 -17.39 -7.20 -18.35
CA ASN A 270 -17.15 -6.52 -19.62
C ASN A 270 -15.68 -6.68 -20.07
N LEU A 271 -14.73 -6.48 -19.15
CA LEU A 271 -13.29 -6.60 -19.44
C LEU A 271 -12.86 -7.98 -19.95
N ILE A 272 -13.52 -9.06 -19.51
CA ILE A 272 -13.17 -10.41 -19.96
C ILE A 272 -13.88 -10.81 -21.27
N GLN A 273 -14.87 -10.05 -21.71
CA GLN A 273 -15.57 -10.28 -22.98
C GLN A 273 -14.94 -9.53 -24.18
N GLU A 274 -14.15 -8.49 -23.92
CA GLU A 274 -13.35 -7.75 -24.90
C GLU A 274 -12.11 -8.53 -25.37
#